data_d82e4aa813927ecd93b57d6a34af730e
#
_entry.id   d82e4aa813927ecd93b57d6a34af730e
#
_cell.length_a   1.000
_cell.length_b   1.000
_cell.length_c   1.000
_cell.angle_alpha   90.00
_cell.angle_beta   90.00
_cell.angle_gamma   90.00
#
_symmetry.space_group_name_H-M   'P 1'
#
loop_
_entity.id
_entity.type
_entity.pdbx_description
1 polymer ?
#
loop_
_entity_poly.entity_id
_entity_poly.type
_entity_poly.pdbx_seq_one_letter_code
_entity_poly.pdbx_strand_id
1 'polypeptide(L)'
;TSSVTREVKQNRIMVKTPYSYGTDCIYPPSCRKTGLCGDEYCSKRCWTCMEHDCTGYCDRCVTHTCKKTERAPFVCDSCSEKNKKACKYNKFYYLAEKADAKAKKVRSESREGIRLSQEELQTLDEILSPLIRQGQPLSHICNTHGDEIKVSERSIYNYIDAGELTISNLDLRRKVKYKKRRKKQTEIKCNKFNYRQGRTYEDFQKYMEEHPDAPVVEMDTVRGLRTKEQVLLTIMFNSNSVMLMILIEEEAMDPVIEVFDKLTKALGVKRFRKLFPVILTDNGRCFKNALALEYTKSGSPRTKIFYCDPQASWQKPHIEKNHEFIRYVIPRGKTFKGYTQEDMTLIANHINSTTRPGLEYKSPYDLVETEEMKKLLEMLNMSPVAADEICLRPKLLSKE
;
A
#
# COMPACT_ATOMS: atom_id res chain seq x y z
N THR A 1 37.79 0.32 24.50
CA THR A 1 37.23 1.59 24.01
C THR A 1 35.75 1.46 23.89
N SER A 2 35.00 2.40 24.50
CA SER A 2 33.53 2.39 24.43
C SER A 2 33.06 2.56 22.97
N SER A 3 31.84 2.09 22.65
CA SER A 3 31.24 2.27 21.35
C SER A 3 31.18 3.75 20.92
N VAL A 4 30.91 4.64 21.90
CA VAL A 4 30.88 6.10 21.69
C VAL A 4 32.24 6.63 21.27
N THR A 5 33.32 6.19 21.91
CA THR A 5 34.71 6.63 21.60
C THR A 5 35.10 6.24 20.17
N ARG A 6 34.68 5.04 19.74
CA ARG A 6 34.91 4.55 18.37
C ARG A 6 34.07 5.36 17.35
N GLU A 7 32.81 5.60 17.64
CA GLU A 7 31.91 6.41 16.85
C GLU A 7 32.48 7.81 16.60
N VAL A 8 32.87 8.52 17.67
CA VAL A 8 33.44 9.87 17.58
C VAL A 8 34.71 9.87 16.73
N LYS A 9 35.63 8.90 16.96
CA LYS A 9 36.88 8.80 16.20
C LYS A 9 36.63 8.58 14.69
N GLN A 10 35.67 7.76 14.32
CA GLN A 10 35.36 7.42 12.91
C GLN A 10 34.61 8.52 12.16
N ASN A 11 33.79 9.31 12.87
CA ASN A 11 32.89 10.28 12.25
C ASN A 11 33.24 11.73 12.56
N ARG A 12 34.40 12.00 13.16
CA ARG A 12 34.92 13.36 13.37
C ARG A 12 35.21 14.04 12.04
N ILE A 13 34.98 15.34 11.98
CA ILE A 13 35.23 16.18 10.83
C ILE A 13 36.45 17.05 11.13
N MET A 14 37.40 17.05 10.21
CA MET A 14 38.57 17.91 10.29
C MET A 14 38.29 19.28 9.68
N VAL A 15 38.55 20.32 10.43
CA VAL A 15 38.58 21.70 9.93
C VAL A 15 40.03 22.18 9.91
N LYS A 16 40.54 22.47 8.72
CA LYS A 16 41.89 22.96 8.54
C LYS A 16 42.08 24.28 9.28
N THR A 17 43.23 24.45 9.86
CA THR A 17 43.62 25.72 10.49
C THR A 17 43.81 26.82 9.41
N PRO A 18 43.40 28.08 9.66
CA PRO A 18 43.67 29.18 8.74
C PRO A 18 45.15 29.47 8.56
N TYR A 19 46.03 28.83 9.36
CA TYR A 19 47.48 28.93 9.29
C TYR A 19 48.12 27.92 8.34
N SER A 20 47.36 27.10 7.61
CA SER A 20 47.90 26.18 6.60
C SER A 20 48.15 26.93 5.30
N TYR A 21 49.36 27.24 5.03
CA TYR A 21 49.86 27.93 3.81
C TYR A 21 50.09 26.92 2.68
N GLY A 22 49.11 26.25 2.18
CA GLY A 22 49.29 25.28 1.10
C GLY A 22 49.95 23.95 1.47
N THR A 23 50.43 23.79 2.70
CA THR A 23 51.03 22.56 3.21
C THR A 23 50.51 22.24 4.60
N ASP A 24 50.57 20.98 5.03
CA ASP A 24 50.14 20.56 6.39
C ASP A 24 51.28 20.73 7.45
N CYS A 25 52.28 21.53 7.16
CA CYS A 25 53.43 21.78 8.10
C CYS A 25 53.18 23.03 8.94
N ILE A 26 53.58 22.97 10.26
CA ILE A 26 53.42 24.10 11.22
C ILE A 26 54.47 25.19 11.08
N TYR A 27 55.52 25.01 10.28
CA TYR A 27 56.66 25.92 10.16
C TYR A 27 56.59 27.01 9.09
N PRO A 28 55.69 26.97 8.05
CA PRO A 28 55.58 28.13 7.19
C PRO A 28 55.10 29.35 8.01
N PRO A 29 55.51 30.54 7.68
CA PRO A 29 56.42 31.01 6.63
C PRO A 29 57.90 31.07 7.03
N SER A 30 58.31 30.61 8.22
CA SER A 30 59.69 30.66 8.71
C SER A 30 60.62 29.66 8.02
N CYS A 31 60.06 28.65 7.35
CA CYS A 31 60.85 27.63 6.66
C CYS A 31 61.42 28.18 5.33
N ARG A 32 62.76 27.98 5.17
CA ARG A 32 63.48 28.41 3.95
C ARG A 32 63.87 27.25 3.04
N LYS A 33 63.40 26.03 3.27
CA LYS A 33 63.72 24.87 2.43
C LYS A 33 63.07 25.00 1.05
N THR A 34 63.82 24.68 0.01
CA THR A 34 63.42 24.63 -1.40
C THR A 34 63.83 23.26 -1.97
N GLY A 35 63.28 22.88 -3.15
CA GLY A 35 63.68 21.68 -3.89
C GLY A 35 63.45 20.36 -3.20
N LEU A 36 62.43 20.26 -2.30
CA LEU A 36 62.18 19.06 -1.51
C LEU A 36 61.62 17.86 -2.31
N CYS A 37 60.98 18.11 -3.46
CA CYS A 37 60.44 17.09 -4.34
C CYS A 37 61.47 16.38 -5.24
N GLY A 38 62.78 16.72 -5.09
CA GLY A 38 63.84 16.14 -5.89
C GLY A 38 64.03 16.80 -7.28
N ASP A 39 63.28 17.87 -7.56
CA ASP A 39 63.54 18.69 -8.73
C ASP A 39 64.68 19.66 -8.47
N GLU A 40 65.84 19.40 -9.08
CA GLU A 40 67.06 20.18 -8.92
C GLU A 40 66.90 21.66 -9.32
N TYR A 41 65.94 22.00 -10.14
CA TYR A 41 65.63 23.34 -10.63
C TYR A 41 64.53 24.03 -9.79
N CYS A 42 63.93 23.36 -8.83
CA CYS A 42 62.84 23.96 -8.04
C CYS A 42 63.39 24.94 -6.98
N SER A 43 63.22 26.22 -7.21
CA SER A 43 63.53 27.30 -6.27
C SER A 43 62.33 27.69 -5.38
N LYS A 44 61.15 27.09 -5.60
CA LYS A 44 59.93 27.36 -4.81
C LYS A 44 60.05 26.82 -3.38
N ARG A 45 59.60 27.57 -2.41
CA ARG A 45 59.47 27.08 -1.02
C ARG A 45 58.25 26.12 -0.97
N CYS A 46 58.33 25.06 -0.17
CA CYS A 46 57.30 24.02 -0.07
C CYS A 46 55.90 24.60 0.18
N TRP A 47 55.78 25.66 0.98
CA TRP A 47 54.50 26.28 1.30
C TRP A 47 53.98 27.25 0.23
N THR A 48 54.77 27.59 -0.80
CA THR A 48 54.34 28.38 -1.97
C THR A 48 54.14 27.51 -3.19
N CYS A 49 54.48 26.22 -3.14
CA CYS A 49 54.32 25.29 -4.24
C CYS A 49 52.85 24.85 -4.30
N MET A 50 52.22 25.06 -5.45
CA MET A 50 50.84 24.65 -5.73
C MET A 50 50.76 23.32 -6.52
N GLU A 51 51.91 22.84 -7.02
CA GLU A 51 51.99 21.70 -7.95
C GLU A 51 52.20 20.38 -7.22
N HIS A 52 52.93 20.40 -6.09
CA HIS A 52 53.23 19.22 -5.31
C HIS A 52 53.07 19.44 -3.78
N ASP A 53 52.53 18.45 -3.09
CA ASP A 53 52.57 18.44 -1.62
C ASP A 53 53.95 17.94 -1.14
N CYS A 54 54.85 18.90 -0.90
CA CYS A 54 56.21 18.61 -0.46
C CYS A 54 56.36 18.17 0.99
N THR A 55 55.25 18.03 1.73
CA THR A 55 55.28 17.60 3.15
C THR A 55 55.82 16.19 3.34
N GLY A 56 55.50 15.28 2.41
CA GLY A 56 55.99 13.89 2.44
C GLY A 56 57.48 13.72 2.18
N TYR A 57 58.15 14.72 1.65
CA TYR A 57 59.58 14.69 1.34
C TYR A 57 60.46 15.47 2.37
N CYS A 58 59.82 16.08 3.36
CA CYS A 58 60.52 16.92 4.33
C CYS A 58 60.76 16.19 5.67
N ASP A 59 62.04 15.93 5.99
CA ASP A 59 62.47 15.33 7.23
C ASP A 59 62.11 16.13 8.50
N ARG A 60 61.89 17.43 8.35
CA ARG A 60 61.52 18.35 9.45
C ARG A 60 60.05 18.74 9.41
N CYS A 61 59.24 18.10 8.61
CA CYS A 61 57.82 18.40 8.55
C CYS A 61 57.14 17.99 9.88
N VAL A 62 56.46 18.94 10.51
CA VAL A 62 55.56 18.66 11.62
C VAL A 62 54.14 19.05 11.19
N THR A 63 53.29 18.09 11.17
CA THR A 63 51.91 18.28 10.73
C THR A 63 51.10 19.14 11.70
N HIS A 64 50.05 19.79 11.21
CA HIS A 64 49.10 20.54 12.04
C HIS A 64 48.21 19.65 12.93
N THR A 65 48.61 18.40 13.20
CA THR A 65 47.85 17.48 14.05
C THR A 65 48.17 17.70 15.53
N CYS A 66 47.14 17.96 16.31
CA CYS A 66 47.27 18.15 17.75
C CYS A 66 47.34 16.80 18.48
N LYS A 67 48.41 16.56 19.31
CA LYS A 67 48.54 15.32 20.12
C LYS A 67 47.33 15.06 21.03
N LYS A 68 46.60 16.10 21.49
CA LYS A 68 45.38 15.97 22.29
C LYS A 68 44.26 15.26 21.51
N THR A 69 44.20 15.40 20.18
CA THR A 69 43.19 14.78 19.34
C THR A 69 43.51 13.34 18.92
N GLU A 70 44.68 12.83 19.33
CA GLU A 70 45.05 11.42 19.18
C GLU A 70 44.52 10.54 20.33
N ARG A 71 44.06 11.18 21.41
CA ARG A 71 43.49 10.54 22.60
C ARG A 71 42.04 10.92 22.74
N ALA A 72 41.28 10.09 23.47
CA ALA A 72 39.87 10.41 23.77
C ALA A 72 39.74 11.80 24.43
N PRO A 73 38.77 12.60 24.02
CA PRO A 73 37.59 12.33 23.16
C PRO A 73 37.81 12.46 21.64
N PHE A 74 39.03 12.62 21.14
CA PHE A 74 39.44 12.75 19.72
C PHE A 74 38.94 13.99 19.00
N VAL A 75 38.27 14.90 19.67
CA VAL A 75 37.65 16.13 19.13
C VAL A 75 38.02 17.34 19.97
N CYS A 76 37.86 18.51 19.39
CA CYS A 76 38.20 19.79 20.03
C CYS A 76 36.99 20.44 20.72
N ASP A 77 35.83 19.80 20.78
CA ASP A 77 34.58 20.40 21.30
C ASP A 77 34.73 20.90 22.75
N SER A 78 35.39 20.14 23.59
CA SER A 78 35.69 20.48 25.01
C SER A 78 37.04 21.11 25.24
N CYS A 79 37.83 21.39 24.20
CA CYS A 79 39.18 21.94 24.36
C CYS A 79 39.13 23.42 24.76
N SER A 80 39.70 23.78 25.91
CA SER A 80 39.77 25.16 26.40
C SER A 80 40.56 26.11 25.49
N GLU A 81 41.44 25.55 24.65
CA GLU A 81 42.30 26.30 23.72
C GLU A 81 41.74 26.43 22.31
N LYS A 82 40.58 25.83 22.01
CA LYS A 82 40.01 25.79 20.64
C LYS A 82 39.82 27.16 20.00
N ASN A 83 39.54 28.17 20.82
CA ASN A 83 39.29 29.55 20.36
C ASN A 83 40.48 30.49 20.54
N LYS A 84 41.58 30.02 21.12
CA LYS A 84 42.78 30.85 21.29
C LYS A 84 43.45 31.07 19.93
N LYS A 85 43.86 32.31 19.63
CA LYS A 85 44.63 32.65 18.42
C LYS A 85 45.96 31.84 18.33
N ALA A 86 46.45 31.31 19.43
CA ALA A 86 47.67 30.51 19.52
C ALA A 86 47.49 29.06 19.02
N CYS A 87 46.29 28.54 18.86
CA CYS A 87 46.07 27.19 18.37
C CYS A 87 46.27 27.08 16.86
N LYS A 88 47.44 26.60 16.44
CA LYS A 88 47.86 26.43 15.04
C LYS A 88 47.51 25.07 14.46
N TYR A 89 46.84 24.19 15.21
CA TYR A 89 46.54 22.83 14.82
C TYR A 89 45.18 22.75 14.10
N ASN A 90 45.05 21.74 13.24
CA ASN A 90 43.78 21.37 12.65
C ASN A 90 42.77 20.99 13.75
N LYS A 91 41.52 21.40 13.60
CA LYS A 91 40.47 21.14 14.60
C LYS A 91 39.61 19.99 14.17
N PHE A 92 39.23 19.17 15.13
CA PHE A 92 38.32 18.06 14.89
C PHE A 92 37.03 18.29 15.68
N TYR A 93 35.89 18.16 15.01
CA TYR A 93 34.55 18.30 15.60
C TYR A 93 33.72 17.08 15.32
N TYR A 94 32.83 16.72 16.23
CA TYR A 94 31.85 15.68 16.04
C TYR A 94 30.49 16.33 15.85
N LEU A 95 29.83 16.07 14.69
CA LEU A 95 28.49 16.52 14.38
C LEU A 95 27.58 15.30 14.28
N ALA A 96 26.75 15.07 15.31
CA ALA A 96 25.88 13.92 15.40
C ALA A 96 24.96 13.75 14.18
N GLU A 97 24.41 14.86 13.67
CA GLU A 97 23.55 14.85 12.47
C GLU A 97 24.27 14.31 11.23
N LYS A 98 25.55 14.71 11.03
CA LYS A 98 26.34 14.22 9.88
C LYS A 98 26.75 12.76 10.05
N ALA A 99 27.05 12.34 11.26
CA ALA A 99 27.35 10.94 11.57
C ALA A 99 26.11 10.05 11.35
N ASP A 100 24.94 10.49 11.80
CA ASP A 100 23.66 9.79 11.57
C ASP A 100 23.30 9.72 10.09
N ALA A 101 23.42 10.84 9.36
CA ALA A 101 23.18 10.88 7.91
C ALA A 101 24.11 9.90 7.16
N LYS A 102 25.42 9.85 7.55
CA LYS A 102 26.37 8.89 6.98
C LYS A 102 25.99 7.45 7.31
N ALA A 103 25.61 7.17 8.57
CA ALA A 103 25.16 5.84 8.97
C ALA A 103 23.88 5.40 8.24
N LYS A 104 22.92 6.31 8.07
CA LYS A 104 21.72 6.07 7.26
C LYS A 104 22.07 5.77 5.80
N LYS A 105 22.98 6.55 5.22
CA LYS A 105 23.45 6.33 3.85
C LYS A 105 24.11 4.96 3.68
N VAL A 106 25.04 4.59 4.55
CA VAL A 106 25.70 3.26 4.53
C VAL A 106 24.69 2.13 4.69
N ARG A 107 23.66 2.28 5.58
CA ARG A 107 22.60 1.29 5.73
C ARG A 107 21.71 1.19 4.47
N SER A 108 21.47 2.30 3.80
CA SER A 108 20.73 2.31 2.55
C SER A 108 21.52 1.61 1.45
N GLU A 109 22.75 2.05 1.22
CA GLU A 109 23.65 1.49 0.21
C GLU A 109 23.93 -0.01 0.41
N SER A 110 24.07 -0.46 1.67
CA SER A 110 24.27 -1.89 1.99
C SER A 110 23.02 -2.75 1.73
N ARG A 111 21.86 -2.13 1.51
CA ARG A 111 20.59 -2.79 1.16
C ARG A 111 20.20 -2.59 -0.30
N GLU A 112 20.97 -1.83 -1.04
CA GLU A 112 20.80 -1.68 -2.48
C GLU A 112 21.27 -2.96 -3.19
N GLY A 113 20.56 -3.31 -4.25
CA GLY A 113 20.83 -4.49 -5.04
C GLY A 113 19.95 -5.67 -4.70
N ILE A 114 20.09 -6.70 -5.52
CA ILE A 114 19.32 -7.94 -5.47
C ILE A 114 20.15 -8.96 -4.68
N ARG A 115 19.51 -9.58 -3.68
CA ARG A 115 20.14 -10.61 -2.86
C ARG A 115 19.97 -12.02 -3.43
N LEU A 116 19.18 -12.15 -4.49
CA LEU A 116 18.92 -13.40 -5.17
C LEU A 116 19.98 -13.65 -6.24
N SER A 117 20.33 -14.91 -6.45
CA SER A 117 21.07 -15.36 -7.64
C SER A 117 20.21 -15.17 -8.88
N GLN A 118 20.84 -15.23 -10.04
CA GLN A 118 20.13 -15.11 -11.31
C GLN A 118 19.12 -16.26 -11.52
N GLU A 119 19.45 -17.46 -11.06
CA GLU A 119 18.57 -18.64 -11.11
C GLU A 119 17.36 -18.48 -10.18
N GLU A 120 17.58 -18.01 -8.96
CA GLU A 120 16.49 -17.73 -8.01
C GLU A 120 15.57 -16.61 -8.52
N LEU A 121 16.13 -15.59 -9.17
CA LEU A 121 15.36 -14.49 -9.75
C LEU A 121 14.50 -14.97 -10.93
N GLN A 122 15.05 -15.85 -11.77
CA GLN A 122 14.32 -16.46 -12.88
C GLN A 122 13.17 -17.33 -12.37
N THR A 123 13.41 -18.18 -11.37
CA THR A 123 12.36 -19.00 -10.74
C THR A 123 11.25 -18.13 -10.16
N LEU A 124 11.64 -17.03 -9.48
CA LEU A 124 10.69 -16.06 -8.94
C LEU A 124 9.84 -15.42 -10.05
N ASP A 125 10.44 -15.03 -11.16
CA ASP A 125 9.75 -14.43 -12.30
C ASP A 125 8.78 -15.42 -12.98
N GLU A 126 9.17 -16.69 -13.11
CA GLU A 126 8.32 -17.75 -13.66
C GLU A 126 7.05 -17.98 -12.85
N ILE A 127 7.10 -17.81 -11.53
CA ILE A 127 5.92 -17.90 -10.64
C ILE A 127 5.10 -16.59 -10.71
N LEU A 128 5.76 -15.45 -10.52
CA LEU A 128 5.06 -14.17 -10.33
C LEU A 128 4.44 -13.62 -11.62
N SER A 129 5.15 -13.72 -12.73
CA SER A 129 4.78 -13.02 -13.96
C SER A 129 3.44 -13.47 -14.54
N PRO A 130 3.13 -14.78 -14.67
CA PRO A 130 1.84 -15.21 -15.18
C PRO A 130 0.69 -14.82 -14.25
N LEU A 131 0.85 -14.96 -12.92
CA LEU A 131 -0.18 -14.69 -11.93
C LEU A 131 -0.49 -13.18 -11.84
N ILE A 132 0.52 -12.32 -11.87
CA ILE A 132 0.32 -10.87 -11.91
C ILE A 132 -0.36 -10.44 -13.23
N ARG A 133 -0.02 -11.06 -14.36
CA ARG A 133 -0.69 -10.82 -15.64
C ARG A 133 -2.15 -11.30 -15.65
N GLN A 134 -2.50 -12.31 -14.86
CA GLN A 134 -3.90 -12.67 -14.58
C GLN A 134 -4.60 -11.63 -13.68
N GLY A 135 -3.85 -10.72 -13.11
CA GLY A 135 -4.33 -9.65 -12.25
C GLY A 135 -4.51 -10.07 -10.80
N GLN A 136 -3.83 -11.09 -10.33
CA GLN A 136 -3.81 -11.45 -8.92
C GLN A 136 -3.06 -10.39 -8.10
N PRO A 137 -3.53 -10.05 -6.89
CA PRO A 137 -2.78 -9.20 -5.98
C PRO A 137 -1.49 -9.88 -5.53
N LEU A 138 -0.39 -9.12 -5.42
CA LEU A 138 0.88 -9.68 -4.96
C LEU A 138 0.77 -10.34 -3.57
N SER A 139 -0.02 -9.74 -2.67
CA SER A 139 -0.28 -10.32 -1.34
C SER A 139 -0.97 -11.70 -1.40
N HIS A 140 -1.83 -11.93 -2.41
CA HIS A 140 -2.44 -13.23 -2.62
C HIS A 140 -1.38 -14.25 -3.09
N ILE A 141 -0.59 -13.88 -4.10
CA ILE A 141 0.46 -14.76 -4.66
C ILE A 141 1.48 -15.13 -3.57
N CYS A 142 1.98 -14.16 -2.82
CA CYS A 142 2.94 -14.42 -1.74
C CYS A 142 2.37 -15.30 -0.62
N ASN A 143 1.06 -15.25 -0.38
CA ASN A 143 0.42 -16.10 0.61
C ASN A 143 0.23 -17.53 0.10
N THR A 144 -0.16 -17.71 -1.15
CA THR A 144 -0.43 -19.03 -1.74
C THR A 144 0.85 -19.80 -2.12
N HIS A 145 1.91 -19.07 -2.51
CA HIS A 145 3.24 -19.62 -2.85
C HIS A 145 4.30 -19.30 -1.79
N GLY A 146 3.91 -19.20 -0.52
CA GLY A 146 4.81 -18.79 0.58
C GLY A 146 6.03 -19.72 0.75
N ASP A 147 5.90 -21.00 0.44
CA ASP A 147 6.98 -21.98 0.51
C ASP A 147 8.02 -21.80 -0.61
N GLU A 148 7.60 -21.30 -1.76
CA GLU A 148 8.43 -21.11 -2.94
C GLU A 148 9.02 -19.68 -2.97
N ILE A 149 8.25 -18.69 -2.56
CA ILE A 149 8.64 -17.27 -2.55
C ILE A 149 9.32 -16.91 -1.22
N LYS A 150 10.65 -16.97 -1.18
CA LYS A 150 11.46 -16.69 0.02
C LYS A 150 11.76 -15.21 0.26
N VAL A 151 11.15 -14.31 -0.50
CA VAL A 151 11.38 -12.86 -0.40
C VAL A 151 10.10 -12.13 -0.01
N SER A 152 10.26 -10.98 0.66
CA SER A 152 9.12 -10.19 1.08
C SER A 152 8.41 -9.51 -0.11
N GLU A 153 7.10 -9.22 0.02
CA GLU A 153 6.35 -8.42 -0.97
C GLU A 153 7.08 -7.11 -1.31
N ARG A 154 7.69 -6.47 -0.32
CA ARG A 154 8.43 -5.22 -0.53
C ARG A 154 9.65 -5.43 -1.43
N SER A 155 10.37 -6.52 -1.26
CA SER A 155 11.50 -6.86 -2.12
C SER A 155 11.07 -7.09 -3.56
N ILE A 156 9.93 -7.78 -3.76
CA ILE A 156 9.37 -8.01 -5.08
C ILE A 156 9.00 -6.70 -5.77
N TYR A 157 8.35 -5.76 -5.05
CA TYR A 157 8.10 -4.42 -5.60
C TYR A 157 9.39 -3.70 -6.00
N ASN A 158 10.46 -3.82 -5.22
CA ASN A 158 11.75 -3.22 -5.54
C ASN A 158 12.37 -3.86 -6.80
N TYR A 159 12.25 -5.19 -6.98
CA TYR A 159 12.74 -5.88 -8.18
C TYR A 159 11.95 -5.48 -9.44
N ILE A 160 10.63 -5.31 -9.32
CA ILE A 160 9.80 -4.79 -10.42
C ILE A 160 10.18 -3.35 -10.75
N ASP A 161 10.46 -2.51 -9.74
CA ASP A 161 10.89 -1.12 -9.93
C ASP A 161 12.27 -1.04 -10.60
N ALA A 162 13.17 -1.96 -10.28
CA ALA A 162 14.49 -2.06 -10.88
C ALA A 162 14.46 -2.64 -12.31
N GLY A 163 13.33 -3.23 -12.73
CA GLY A 163 13.20 -3.87 -14.06
C GLY A 163 13.87 -5.25 -14.17
N GLU A 164 14.03 -5.94 -13.05
CA GLU A 164 14.69 -7.23 -12.96
C GLU A 164 13.75 -8.43 -13.23
N LEU A 165 12.46 -8.18 -13.31
CA LEU A 165 11.43 -9.16 -13.65
C LEU A 165 10.82 -8.82 -15.01
N THR A 166 10.23 -9.80 -15.68
CA THR A 166 9.58 -9.60 -17.00
C THR A 166 8.29 -8.79 -16.91
N ILE A 167 7.74 -8.63 -15.70
CA ILE A 167 6.61 -7.76 -15.41
C ILE A 167 7.08 -6.34 -15.08
N SER A 168 6.21 -5.40 -15.34
CA SER A 168 6.43 -3.97 -15.10
C SER A 168 5.41 -3.38 -14.13
N ASN A 169 5.64 -2.15 -13.71
CA ASN A 169 4.69 -1.40 -12.90
C ASN A 169 3.30 -1.23 -13.54
N LEU A 170 3.19 -1.33 -14.86
CA LEU A 170 1.91 -1.27 -15.58
C LEU A 170 1.06 -2.52 -15.38
N ASP A 171 1.68 -3.66 -15.10
CA ASP A 171 1.00 -4.91 -14.80
C ASP A 171 0.40 -4.93 -13.40
N LEU A 172 0.94 -4.09 -12.49
CA LEU A 172 0.47 -3.95 -11.12
C LEU A 172 -0.77 -3.06 -11.03
N ARG A 173 -1.80 -3.51 -10.31
CA ARG A 173 -3.14 -2.89 -10.29
C ARG A 173 -3.21 -1.47 -9.73
N ARG A 174 -2.36 -1.10 -8.77
CA ARG A 174 -2.50 0.14 -7.99
C ARG A 174 -1.32 1.08 -8.08
N LYS A 175 -0.26 0.69 -8.77
CA LYS A 175 0.97 1.48 -8.77
C LYS A 175 0.86 2.73 -9.66
N VAL A 176 0.13 2.64 -10.77
CA VAL A 176 -0.15 3.80 -11.63
C VAL A 176 -1.43 4.49 -11.14
N LYS A 177 -1.28 5.66 -10.54
CA LYS A 177 -2.40 6.49 -10.09
C LYS A 177 -2.55 7.71 -10.98
N TYR A 178 -3.71 7.84 -11.63
CA TYR A 178 -4.06 9.06 -12.35
C TYR A 178 -4.51 10.16 -11.39
N LYS A 179 -4.09 11.41 -11.66
CA LYS A 179 -4.53 12.58 -10.91
C LYS A 179 -6.06 12.73 -11.02
N LYS A 180 -6.75 12.67 -9.88
CA LYS A 180 -8.22 12.84 -9.87
C LYS A 180 -8.57 14.25 -10.33
N ARG A 181 -9.51 14.38 -11.31
CA ARG A 181 -10.09 15.68 -11.68
C ARG A 181 -10.84 16.24 -10.47
N ARG A 182 -10.63 17.53 -10.15
CA ARG A 182 -11.43 18.23 -9.13
C ARG A 182 -12.90 18.21 -9.55
N LYS A 183 -13.76 17.57 -8.75
CA LYS A 183 -15.20 17.66 -8.91
C LYS A 183 -15.67 18.98 -8.28
N LYS A 184 -16.52 19.77 -9.00
CA LYS A 184 -17.26 20.86 -8.37
C LYS A 184 -18.18 20.25 -7.31
N GLN A 185 -18.11 20.78 -6.08
CA GLN A 185 -19.10 20.45 -5.05
C GLN A 185 -20.44 21.01 -5.49
N THR A 186 -21.38 20.12 -5.76
CA THR A 186 -22.77 20.47 -5.95
C THR A 186 -23.47 20.44 -4.60
N GLU A 187 -24.11 21.54 -4.22
CA GLU A 187 -24.94 21.58 -3.03
C GLU A 187 -26.03 20.53 -3.11
N ILE A 188 -26.11 19.69 -2.08
CA ILE A 188 -27.10 18.63 -2.02
C ILE A 188 -28.34 19.20 -1.34
N LYS A 189 -29.41 19.34 -2.09
CA LYS A 189 -30.74 19.59 -1.51
C LYS A 189 -31.22 18.31 -0.84
N CYS A 190 -31.17 18.28 0.49
CA CYS A 190 -31.77 17.22 1.29
C CYS A 190 -33.28 17.26 1.13
N ASN A 191 -33.84 16.50 0.20
CA ASN A 191 -35.27 16.25 0.20
C ASN A 191 -35.59 15.31 1.37
N LYS A 192 -36.58 15.71 2.21
CA LYS A 192 -37.12 14.88 3.28
C LYS A 192 -37.90 13.71 2.65
N PHE A 193 -37.23 12.58 2.47
CA PHE A 193 -37.87 11.39 1.91
C PHE A 193 -38.52 10.57 3.01
N ASN A 194 -39.79 10.29 2.88
CA ASN A 194 -40.59 9.58 3.89
C ASN A 194 -40.10 8.15 4.18
N TYR A 195 -39.45 7.48 3.20
CA TYR A 195 -38.92 6.11 3.36
C TYR A 195 -37.73 6.02 4.33
N ARG A 196 -37.04 7.13 4.61
CA ARG A 196 -35.89 7.20 5.56
C ARG A 196 -36.32 7.37 7.01
N GLN A 197 -37.59 7.61 7.31
CA GLN A 197 -38.04 7.84 8.67
C GLN A 197 -37.80 6.58 9.53
N GLY A 198 -37.05 6.72 10.62
CA GLY A 198 -36.62 5.61 11.47
C GLY A 198 -35.61 4.66 10.81
N ARG A 199 -34.96 5.07 9.71
CA ARG A 199 -33.99 4.28 8.95
C ARG A 199 -32.77 5.08 8.49
N THR A 200 -32.45 6.16 9.19
CA THR A 200 -31.25 6.98 8.92
C THR A 200 -29.99 6.24 9.37
N TYR A 201 -28.82 6.75 8.99
CA TYR A 201 -27.57 6.20 9.51
C TYR A 201 -27.43 6.35 11.02
N GLU A 202 -27.97 7.41 11.59
CA GLU A 202 -28.08 7.60 13.06
C GLU A 202 -28.97 6.52 13.70
N ASP A 203 -30.11 6.20 13.08
CA ASP A 203 -30.97 5.10 13.54
C ASP A 203 -30.25 3.74 13.43
N PHE A 204 -29.41 3.56 12.41
CA PHE A 204 -28.55 2.38 12.27
C PHE A 204 -27.57 2.27 13.43
N GLN A 205 -26.89 3.36 13.77
CA GLN A 205 -25.93 3.36 14.88
C GLN A 205 -26.61 3.00 16.20
N LYS A 206 -27.76 3.59 16.51
CA LYS A 206 -28.57 3.27 17.70
C LYS A 206 -28.97 1.79 17.70
N TYR A 207 -29.41 1.29 16.55
CA TYR A 207 -29.78 -0.13 16.43
C TYR A 207 -28.61 -1.07 16.69
N MET A 208 -27.41 -0.72 16.19
CA MET A 208 -26.18 -1.51 16.42
C MET A 208 -25.68 -1.41 17.87
N GLU A 209 -25.93 -0.31 18.59
CA GLU A 209 -25.67 -0.20 20.03
C GLU A 209 -26.54 -1.18 20.82
N GLU A 210 -27.81 -1.35 20.43
CA GLU A 210 -28.73 -2.29 21.05
C GLU A 210 -28.48 -3.77 20.63
N HIS A 211 -27.88 -3.97 19.44
CA HIS A 211 -27.66 -5.28 18.82
C HIS A 211 -26.22 -5.39 18.28
N PRO A 212 -25.19 -5.35 19.13
CA PRO A 212 -23.80 -5.29 18.70
C PRO A 212 -23.33 -6.50 17.88
N ASP A 213 -23.92 -7.66 18.10
CA ASP A 213 -23.56 -8.91 17.41
C ASP A 213 -24.36 -9.14 16.11
N ALA A 214 -25.27 -8.23 15.73
CA ALA A 214 -26.06 -8.40 14.53
C ALA A 214 -25.20 -8.29 13.26
N PRO A 215 -25.14 -9.32 12.40
CA PRO A 215 -24.38 -9.25 11.16
C PRO A 215 -24.91 -8.12 10.26
N VAL A 216 -24.00 -7.26 9.80
CA VAL A 216 -24.34 -6.19 8.87
C VAL A 216 -24.06 -6.64 7.45
N VAL A 217 -24.99 -6.37 6.56
CA VAL A 217 -24.90 -6.59 5.12
C VAL A 217 -24.92 -5.24 4.42
N GLU A 218 -23.92 -4.95 3.61
CA GLU A 218 -23.91 -3.76 2.76
C GLU A 218 -24.50 -4.09 1.40
N MET A 219 -25.34 -3.21 0.86
CA MET A 219 -25.97 -3.37 -0.44
C MET A 219 -25.78 -2.13 -1.30
N ASP A 220 -25.50 -2.34 -2.59
CA ASP A 220 -25.28 -1.27 -3.55
C ASP A 220 -25.56 -1.73 -4.99
N THR A 221 -25.59 -0.79 -5.94
CA THR A 221 -25.64 -1.11 -7.36
C THR A 221 -24.41 -0.63 -8.11
N VAL A 222 -23.90 -1.46 -9.00
CA VAL A 222 -22.81 -1.11 -9.91
C VAL A 222 -23.39 -0.88 -11.31
N ARG A 223 -23.32 0.37 -11.77
CA ARG A 223 -23.82 0.76 -13.11
C ARG A 223 -22.72 0.63 -14.16
N GLY A 224 -23.10 0.24 -15.37
CA GLY A 224 -22.26 0.29 -16.56
C GLY A 224 -22.28 1.68 -17.21
N LEU A 225 -22.93 1.81 -18.34
CA LEU A 225 -23.24 3.08 -18.99
C LEU A 225 -24.42 3.77 -18.28
N ARG A 226 -24.58 5.12 -18.51
CA ARG A 226 -25.67 5.91 -17.89
C ARG A 226 -27.03 5.76 -18.62
N THR A 227 -27.31 4.61 -19.17
CA THR A 227 -28.56 4.31 -19.92
C THR A 227 -29.45 3.39 -19.10
N LYS A 228 -30.70 3.22 -19.51
CA LYS A 228 -31.63 2.22 -18.95
C LYS A 228 -31.19 0.82 -19.40
N GLU A 229 -30.24 0.26 -18.74
CA GLU A 229 -29.62 -1.04 -19.03
C GLU A 229 -29.53 -1.87 -17.77
N GLN A 230 -29.20 -3.14 -17.94
CA GLN A 230 -28.88 -4.04 -16.86
C GLN A 230 -27.86 -3.40 -15.90
N VAL A 231 -28.08 -3.60 -14.61
CA VAL A 231 -27.18 -3.17 -13.55
C VAL A 231 -26.87 -4.34 -12.64
N LEU A 232 -25.76 -4.26 -11.95
CA LEU A 232 -25.36 -5.28 -11.03
C LEU A 232 -25.76 -4.87 -9.62
N LEU A 233 -26.62 -5.64 -8.98
CA LEU A 233 -26.90 -5.57 -7.55
C LEU A 233 -25.79 -6.33 -6.83
N THR A 234 -25.09 -5.67 -5.91
CA THR A 234 -24.06 -6.26 -5.08
C THR A 234 -24.51 -6.29 -3.63
N ILE A 235 -24.28 -7.41 -2.98
CA ILE A 235 -24.61 -7.65 -1.57
C ILE A 235 -23.36 -8.17 -0.90
N MET A 236 -22.90 -7.49 0.16
CA MET A 236 -21.65 -7.77 0.85
C MET A 236 -21.91 -8.11 2.31
N PHE A 237 -21.50 -9.26 2.74
CA PHE A 237 -21.55 -9.67 4.16
C PHE A 237 -20.30 -9.18 4.89
N ASN A 238 -20.46 -8.29 5.87
CA ASN A 238 -19.31 -7.74 6.58
C ASN A 238 -18.60 -8.78 7.46
N SER A 239 -19.32 -9.81 7.92
CA SER A 239 -18.79 -10.85 8.80
C SER A 239 -17.71 -11.73 8.17
N ASN A 240 -17.84 -12.04 6.88
CA ASN A 240 -16.92 -12.93 6.16
C ASN A 240 -16.42 -12.35 4.84
N SER A 241 -16.83 -11.13 4.52
CA SER A 241 -16.47 -10.43 3.28
C SER A 241 -16.92 -11.13 1.99
N VAL A 242 -17.85 -12.06 2.04
CA VAL A 242 -18.46 -12.67 0.85
C VAL A 242 -19.31 -11.62 0.14
N MET A 243 -19.13 -11.50 -1.17
CA MET A 243 -19.89 -10.64 -2.03
C MET A 243 -20.72 -11.43 -3.02
N LEU A 244 -22.04 -11.21 -3.01
CA LEU A 244 -22.93 -11.71 -4.04
C LEU A 244 -23.02 -10.68 -5.17
N MET A 245 -23.16 -11.15 -6.40
CA MET A 245 -23.29 -10.34 -7.60
C MET A 245 -24.51 -10.83 -8.38
N ILE A 246 -25.56 -10.02 -8.40
CA ILE A 246 -26.84 -10.39 -9.02
C ILE A 246 -27.16 -9.41 -10.14
N LEU A 247 -27.32 -9.92 -11.35
CA LEU A 247 -27.65 -9.12 -12.51
C LEU A 247 -29.17 -8.83 -12.49
N ILE A 248 -29.53 -7.54 -12.55
CA ILE A 248 -30.93 -7.09 -12.65
C ILE A 248 -31.12 -6.32 -13.93
N GLU A 249 -32.32 -6.40 -14.49
CA GLU A 249 -32.61 -5.85 -15.82
C GLU A 249 -32.53 -4.33 -15.89
N GLU A 250 -32.95 -3.67 -14.82
CA GLU A 250 -32.87 -2.21 -14.71
C GLU A 250 -32.69 -1.75 -13.24
N GLU A 251 -32.24 -0.52 -13.07
CA GLU A 251 -32.14 0.11 -11.76
C GLU A 251 -33.49 0.65 -11.28
N ALA A 252 -34.38 -0.27 -10.91
CA ALA A 252 -35.70 -0.01 -10.38
C ALA A 252 -35.99 -0.75 -9.08
N MET A 253 -37.06 -0.42 -8.39
CA MET A 253 -37.41 -1.06 -7.10
C MET A 253 -37.83 -2.52 -7.29
N ASP A 254 -38.66 -2.78 -8.29
CA ASP A 254 -39.28 -4.09 -8.49
C ASP A 254 -38.26 -5.21 -8.73
N PRO A 255 -37.22 -5.06 -9.59
CA PRO A 255 -36.20 -6.09 -9.76
C PRO A 255 -35.44 -6.42 -8.46
N VAL A 256 -35.18 -5.44 -7.60
CA VAL A 256 -34.52 -5.68 -6.31
C VAL A 256 -35.44 -6.43 -5.35
N ILE A 257 -36.74 -6.04 -5.31
CA ILE A 257 -37.74 -6.73 -4.49
C ILE A 257 -37.91 -8.19 -4.97
N GLU A 258 -37.94 -8.44 -6.27
CA GLU A 258 -37.98 -9.81 -6.82
C GLU A 258 -36.77 -10.66 -6.40
N VAL A 259 -35.58 -10.09 -6.40
CA VAL A 259 -34.37 -10.78 -5.88
C VAL A 259 -34.58 -11.18 -4.42
N PHE A 260 -35.06 -10.28 -3.58
CA PHE A 260 -35.34 -10.57 -2.18
C PHE A 260 -36.44 -11.63 -2.02
N ASP A 261 -37.49 -11.59 -2.83
CA ASP A 261 -38.57 -12.57 -2.82
C ASP A 261 -38.04 -13.96 -3.24
N LYS A 262 -37.22 -14.04 -4.30
CA LYS A 262 -36.62 -15.29 -4.78
C LYS A 262 -35.67 -15.88 -3.69
N LEU A 263 -34.80 -15.07 -3.10
CA LEU A 263 -33.91 -15.51 -2.02
C LEU A 263 -34.69 -15.94 -0.79
N THR A 264 -35.73 -15.18 -0.40
CA THR A 264 -36.57 -15.53 0.76
C THR A 264 -37.35 -16.81 0.52
N LYS A 265 -37.90 -17.04 -0.69
CA LYS A 265 -38.61 -18.26 -1.06
C LYS A 265 -37.69 -19.48 -0.99
N ALA A 266 -36.47 -19.37 -1.48
CA ALA A 266 -35.53 -20.48 -1.54
C ALA A 266 -34.92 -20.82 -0.18
N LEU A 267 -34.61 -19.83 0.66
CA LEU A 267 -34.00 -20.04 1.99
C LEU A 267 -35.05 -20.29 3.08
N GLY A 268 -36.25 -19.76 2.90
CA GLY A 268 -37.24 -19.59 3.96
C GLY A 268 -36.95 -18.35 4.82
N VAL A 269 -38.02 -17.71 5.32
CA VAL A 269 -37.94 -16.43 6.08
C VAL A 269 -36.99 -16.49 7.27
N LYS A 270 -36.95 -17.59 8.01
CA LYS A 270 -36.09 -17.72 9.20
C LYS A 270 -34.60 -17.67 8.84
N ARG A 271 -34.17 -18.43 7.80
CA ARG A 271 -32.77 -18.42 7.36
C ARG A 271 -32.40 -17.10 6.69
N PHE A 272 -33.32 -16.54 5.88
CA PHE A 272 -33.12 -15.23 5.28
C PHE A 272 -32.85 -14.18 6.36
N ARG A 273 -33.67 -14.10 7.41
CA ARG A 273 -33.48 -13.17 8.54
C ARG A 273 -32.17 -13.39 9.27
N LYS A 274 -31.70 -14.62 9.39
CA LYS A 274 -30.42 -14.94 10.02
C LYS A 274 -29.23 -14.44 9.19
N LEU A 275 -29.30 -14.53 7.88
CA LEU A 275 -28.26 -14.08 6.94
C LEU A 275 -28.31 -12.58 6.67
N PHE A 276 -29.49 -11.99 6.61
CA PHE A 276 -29.72 -10.59 6.29
C PHE A 276 -30.46 -9.85 7.42
N PRO A 277 -29.96 -9.88 8.67
CA PRO A 277 -30.70 -9.25 9.77
C PRO A 277 -30.76 -7.74 9.63
N VAL A 278 -29.65 -7.13 9.17
CA VAL A 278 -29.51 -5.68 8.98
C VAL A 278 -28.86 -5.43 7.64
N ILE A 279 -29.48 -4.56 6.83
CA ILE A 279 -28.95 -4.13 5.53
C ILE A 279 -28.69 -2.63 5.56
N LEU A 280 -27.48 -2.22 5.22
CA LEU A 280 -27.09 -0.84 5.03
C LEU A 280 -26.95 -0.54 3.53
N THR A 281 -27.69 0.43 3.03
CA THR A 281 -27.68 0.79 1.60
C THR A 281 -27.57 2.29 1.37
N ASP A 282 -27.38 2.71 0.13
CA ASP A 282 -27.45 4.12 -0.25
C ASP A 282 -28.88 4.59 -0.50
N ASN A 283 -29.04 5.86 -0.92
CA ASN A 283 -30.33 6.44 -1.27
C ASN A 283 -30.69 6.19 -2.76
N GLY A 284 -30.19 5.11 -3.37
CA GLY A 284 -30.47 4.73 -4.73
C GLY A 284 -31.96 4.56 -5.01
N ARG A 285 -32.39 4.81 -6.27
CA ARG A 285 -33.80 4.71 -6.65
C ARG A 285 -34.40 3.32 -6.40
N CYS A 286 -33.60 2.29 -6.60
CA CYS A 286 -33.96 0.89 -6.46
C CYS A 286 -34.21 0.44 -5.00
N PHE A 287 -33.76 1.21 -4.01
CA PHE A 287 -33.88 0.86 -2.59
C PHE A 287 -34.98 1.64 -1.84
N LYS A 288 -35.72 2.52 -2.51
CA LYS A 288 -36.68 3.42 -1.84
C LYS A 288 -37.91 2.76 -1.27
N ASN A 289 -38.27 1.56 -1.69
CA ASN A 289 -39.36 0.82 -1.11
C ASN A 289 -38.92 -0.07 0.04
N ALA A 290 -38.55 0.58 1.17
CA ALA A 290 -38.06 -0.11 2.35
C ALA A 290 -39.03 -1.18 2.87
N LEU A 291 -40.32 -0.88 2.91
CA LEU A 291 -41.36 -1.82 3.41
C LEU A 291 -41.42 -3.11 2.60
N ALA A 292 -41.39 -3.03 1.27
CA ALA A 292 -41.36 -4.22 0.44
C ALA A 292 -40.07 -5.03 0.55
N LEU A 293 -38.99 -4.40 0.92
CA LEU A 293 -37.70 -5.10 1.20
C LEU A 293 -37.69 -5.70 2.61
N GLU A 294 -38.24 -5.04 3.60
CA GLU A 294 -38.28 -5.51 5.01
C GLU A 294 -39.30 -6.61 5.27
N TYR A 295 -40.39 -6.62 4.52
CA TYR A 295 -41.50 -7.58 4.72
C TYR A 295 -41.72 -8.42 3.47
N THR A 296 -42.14 -9.65 3.68
CA THR A 296 -42.65 -10.53 2.62
C THR A 296 -44.01 -10.09 2.17
N LYS A 297 -44.51 -10.59 1.02
CA LYS A 297 -45.89 -10.35 0.55
C LYS A 297 -46.96 -10.83 1.54
N SER A 298 -46.61 -11.80 2.42
CA SER A 298 -47.48 -12.28 3.50
C SER A 298 -47.40 -11.46 4.79
N GLY A 299 -46.64 -10.36 4.81
CA GLY A 299 -46.48 -9.49 5.96
C GLY A 299 -45.45 -9.98 7.01
N SER A 300 -44.73 -11.07 6.75
CA SER A 300 -43.70 -11.55 7.66
C SER A 300 -42.40 -10.71 7.57
N PRO A 301 -41.84 -10.21 8.67
CA PRO A 301 -40.59 -9.43 8.64
C PRO A 301 -39.42 -10.33 8.27
N ARG A 302 -38.59 -9.89 7.32
CA ARG A 302 -37.43 -10.65 6.82
C ARG A 302 -36.07 -9.96 7.03
N THR A 303 -36.03 -8.63 7.13
CA THR A 303 -34.78 -7.87 7.34
C THR A 303 -35.11 -6.51 7.93
N LYS A 304 -34.09 -5.74 8.30
CA LYS A 304 -34.22 -4.33 8.63
C LYS A 304 -33.26 -3.51 7.75
N ILE A 305 -33.75 -2.43 7.16
CA ILE A 305 -32.98 -1.63 6.19
C ILE A 305 -32.67 -0.25 6.78
N PHE A 306 -31.42 0.17 6.60
CA PHE A 306 -30.98 1.52 6.92
C PHE A 306 -30.29 2.18 5.72
N TYR A 307 -30.34 3.50 5.69
CA TYR A 307 -29.80 4.30 4.59
C TYR A 307 -28.64 5.15 5.05
N CYS A 308 -27.53 5.07 4.32
CA CYS A 308 -26.41 5.98 4.48
C CYS A 308 -26.81 7.43 4.21
N ASP A 309 -26.03 8.35 4.73
CA ASP A 309 -26.19 9.75 4.40
C ASP A 309 -25.80 10.02 2.94
N PRO A 310 -26.39 11.04 2.30
CA PRO A 310 -26.04 11.38 0.94
C PRO A 310 -24.54 11.66 0.77
N GLN A 311 -23.91 11.04 -0.22
CA GLN A 311 -22.48 11.14 -0.53
C GLN A 311 -21.52 10.63 0.58
N ALA A 312 -22.03 9.98 1.59
CA ALA A 312 -21.22 9.41 2.68
C ALA A 312 -20.75 7.98 2.36
N SER A 313 -19.92 7.84 1.32
CA SER A 313 -19.41 6.53 0.88
C SER A 313 -18.60 5.81 1.96
N TRP A 314 -17.97 6.57 2.87
CA TRP A 314 -17.24 5.99 4.01
C TRP A 314 -18.12 5.21 5.00
N GLN A 315 -19.45 5.33 4.91
CA GLN A 315 -20.40 4.57 5.74
C GLN A 315 -20.61 3.12 5.24
N LYS A 316 -20.17 2.82 3.99
CA LYS A 316 -20.17 1.47 3.38
C LYS A 316 -18.78 1.11 2.85
N PRO A 317 -17.75 1.03 3.68
CA PRO A 317 -16.37 0.90 3.21
C PRO A 317 -16.07 -0.48 2.59
N HIS A 318 -16.74 -1.54 3.06
CA HIS A 318 -16.47 -2.91 2.63
C HIS A 318 -16.91 -3.14 1.18
N ILE A 319 -18.14 -2.80 0.84
CA ILE A 319 -18.68 -2.99 -0.50
C ILE A 319 -17.99 -2.08 -1.53
N GLU A 320 -17.69 -0.81 -1.17
CA GLU A 320 -17.01 0.11 -2.09
C GLU A 320 -15.62 -0.38 -2.47
N LYS A 321 -14.86 -0.93 -1.50
CA LYS A 321 -13.55 -1.52 -1.76
C LYS A 321 -13.66 -2.74 -2.67
N ASN A 322 -14.70 -3.55 -2.53
CA ASN A 322 -14.93 -4.72 -3.37
C ASN A 322 -15.37 -4.35 -4.80
N HIS A 323 -16.04 -3.21 -5.00
CA HIS A 323 -16.35 -2.71 -6.34
C HIS A 323 -15.09 -2.44 -7.19
N GLU A 324 -13.93 -2.20 -6.56
CA GLU A 324 -12.67 -2.10 -7.33
C GLU A 324 -12.33 -3.41 -8.04
N PHE A 325 -12.56 -4.57 -7.41
CA PHE A 325 -12.32 -5.87 -8.04
C PHE A 325 -13.23 -6.08 -9.25
N ILE A 326 -14.52 -5.73 -9.13
CA ILE A 326 -15.44 -5.77 -10.26
C ILE A 326 -14.92 -4.90 -11.41
N ARG A 327 -14.38 -3.71 -11.09
CA ARG A 327 -13.87 -2.76 -12.09
C ARG A 327 -12.56 -3.19 -12.75
N TYR A 328 -11.85 -4.16 -12.19
CA TYR A 328 -10.72 -4.79 -12.86
C TYR A 328 -11.15 -5.74 -13.97
N VAL A 329 -12.30 -6.40 -13.82
CA VAL A 329 -12.87 -7.31 -14.83
C VAL A 329 -13.75 -6.53 -15.81
N ILE A 330 -14.66 -5.72 -15.30
CA ILE A 330 -15.56 -4.86 -16.10
C ILE A 330 -15.23 -3.38 -15.83
N PRO A 331 -14.40 -2.73 -16.65
CA PRO A 331 -14.01 -1.34 -16.48
C PRO A 331 -15.20 -0.37 -16.50
N ARG A 332 -14.99 0.80 -15.89
CA ARG A 332 -16.02 1.87 -15.91
C ARG A 332 -16.33 2.29 -17.35
N GLY A 333 -17.62 2.52 -17.62
CA GLY A 333 -18.09 2.92 -18.96
C GLY A 333 -18.36 1.75 -19.91
N LYS A 334 -18.19 0.50 -19.48
CA LYS A 334 -18.65 -0.68 -20.19
C LYS A 334 -20.09 -1.01 -19.77
N THR A 335 -20.89 -1.48 -20.74
CA THR A 335 -22.27 -1.94 -20.49
C THR A 335 -22.27 -3.31 -19.82
N PHE A 336 -23.33 -3.61 -19.07
CA PHE A 336 -23.62 -4.96 -18.60
C PHE A 336 -24.46 -5.78 -19.61
N LYS A 337 -24.94 -5.15 -20.69
CA LYS A 337 -25.72 -5.81 -21.72
C LYS A 337 -24.88 -6.91 -22.39
N GLY A 338 -25.47 -8.10 -22.45
CA GLY A 338 -24.82 -9.27 -23.04
C GLY A 338 -24.08 -10.17 -22.06
N TYR A 339 -23.92 -9.73 -20.81
CA TYR A 339 -23.48 -10.61 -19.74
C TYR A 339 -24.67 -11.36 -19.13
N THR A 340 -24.38 -12.56 -18.63
CA THR A 340 -25.36 -13.43 -17.97
C THR A 340 -25.15 -13.44 -16.46
N GLN A 341 -26.08 -14.07 -15.73
CA GLN A 341 -25.90 -14.27 -14.28
C GLN A 341 -24.70 -15.18 -13.99
N GLU A 342 -24.44 -16.16 -14.85
CA GLU A 342 -23.29 -17.06 -14.74
C GLU A 342 -21.97 -16.30 -14.85
N ASP A 343 -21.87 -15.30 -15.76
CA ASP A 343 -20.72 -14.42 -15.88
C ASP A 343 -20.48 -13.64 -14.57
N MET A 344 -21.55 -13.15 -13.93
CA MET A 344 -21.46 -12.44 -12.65
C MET A 344 -21.08 -13.37 -11.51
N THR A 345 -21.62 -14.58 -11.50
CA THR A 345 -21.25 -15.63 -10.53
C THR A 345 -19.78 -16.02 -10.67
N LEU A 346 -19.29 -16.15 -11.91
CA LEU A 346 -17.89 -16.43 -12.20
C LEU A 346 -16.99 -15.33 -11.61
N ILE A 347 -17.29 -14.06 -11.87
CA ILE A 347 -16.53 -12.93 -11.30
C ILE A 347 -16.56 -12.99 -9.76
N ALA A 348 -17.75 -13.21 -9.17
CA ALA A 348 -17.91 -13.30 -7.72
C ALA A 348 -17.05 -14.43 -7.12
N ASN A 349 -16.98 -15.59 -7.78
CA ASN A 349 -16.17 -16.72 -7.36
C ASN A 349 -14.68 -16.35 -7.30
N HIS A 350 -14.14 -15.72 -8.34
CA HIS A 350 -12.75 -15.28 -8.37
C HIS A 350 -12.46 -14.21 -7.29
N ILE A 351 -13.38 -13.27 -7.07
CA ILE A 351 -13.24 -12.23 -6.04
C ILE A 351 -13.27 -12.84 -4.64
N ASN A 352 -14.21 -13.75 -4.39
CA ASN A 352 -14.38 -14.38 -3.08
C ASN A 352 -13.32 -15.44 -2.75
N SER A 353 -12.60 -15.96 -3.77
CA SER A 353 -11.46 -16.86 -3.59
C SER A 353 -10.13 -16.13 -3.36
N THR A 354 -10.09 -14.81 -3.58
CA THR A 354 -8.85 -14.02 -3.44
C THR A 354 -8.54 -13.79 -1.96
N THR A 355 -7.38 -14.22 -1.48
CA THR A 355 -6.92 -13.98 -0.10
C THR A 355 -6.59 -12.50 0.13
N ARG A 356 -6.78 -12.01 1.35
CA ARG A 356 -6.66 -10.58 1.68
C ARG A 356 -5.92 -10.37 2.99
N PRO A 357 -4.93 -9.47 3.05
CA PRO A 357 -4.25 -9.14 4.30
C PRO A 357 -5.20 -8.70 5.41
N GLY A 358 -6.29 -7.96 5.08
CA GLY A 358 -7.29 -7.52 6.05
C GLY A 358 -8.18 -8.64 6.59
N LEU A 359 -8.08 -9.85 6.07
CA LEU A 359 -8.76 -11.07 6.53
C LEU A 359 -7.75 -12.11 7.03
N GLU A 360 -6.63 -11.68 7.59
CA GLU A 360 -5.56 -12.56 8.06
C GLU A 360 -5.05 -13.50 6.95
N TYR A 361 -4.95 -12.98 5.72
CA TYR A 361 -4.60 -13.74 4.52
C TYR A 361 -5.53 -14.90 4.15
N LYS A 362 -6.75 -14.93 4.70
CA LYS A 362 -7.83 -15.82 4.27
C LYS A 362 -8.61 -15.21 3.10
N SER A 363 -9.24 -16.08 2.32
CA SER A 363 -10.24 -15.66 1.34
C SER A 363 -11.62 -15.51 2.02
N PRO A 364 -12.57 -14.75 1.43
CA PRO A 364 -13.95 -14.73 1.88
C PRO A 364 -14.57 -16.13 1.99
N TYR A 365 -14.26 -17.05 1.08
CA TYR A 365 -14.77 -18.42 1.15
C TYR A 365 -14.22 -19.22 2.34
N ASP A 366 -12.96 -18.99 2.75
CA ASP A 366 -12.37 -19.64 3.92
C ASP A 366 -13.05 -19.23 5.23
N LEU A 367 -13.74 -18.09 5.23
CA LEU A 367 -14.48 -17.55 6.38
C LEU A 367 -15.96 -17.96 6.38
N VAL A 368 -16.38 -18.84 5.48
CA VAL A 368 -17.76 -19.35 5.43
C VAL A 368 -17.92 -20.52 6.38
N GLU A 369 -18.40 -20.24 7.59
CA GLU A 369 -18.57 -21.26 8.62
C GLU A 369 -20.02 -21.77 8.74
N THR A 370 -21.03 -20.89 8.49
CA THR A 370 -22.43 -21.20 8.76
C THR A 370 -23.09 -22.01 7.64
N GLU A 371 -23.89 -23.00 8.01
CA GLU A 371 -24.65 -23.84 7.07
C GLU A 371 -25.64 -23.02 6.23
N GLU A 372 -26.18 -21.94 6.79
CA GLU A 372 -27.07 -21.04 6.06
C GLU A 372 -26.34 -20.33 4.91
N MET A 373 -25.08 -19.91 5.15
CA MET A 373 -24.27 -19.27 4.11
C MET A 373 -23.86 -20.28 3.03
N LYS A 374 -23.41 -21.48 3.43
CA LYS A 374 -23.08 -22.56 2.48
C LYS A 374 -24.26 -22.88 1.57
N LYS A 375 -25.48 -23.01 2.15
CA LYS A 375 -26.69 -23.24 1.37
C LYS A 375 -27.04 -22.09 0.44
N LEU A 376 -26.82 -20.84 0.86
CA LEU A 376 -27.00 -19.66 -0.02
C LEU A 376 -26.04 -19.71 -1.21
N LEU A 377 -24.77 -20.00 -0.98
CA LEU A 377 -23.75 -20.10 -2.03
C LEU A 377 -24.03 -21.23 -3.02
N GLU A 378 -24.41 -22.40 -2.50
CA GLU A 378 -24.80 -23.55 -3.32
C GLU A 378 -26.01 -23.21 -4.23
N MET A 379 -27.04 -22.57 -3.66
CA MET A 379 -28.22 -22.15 -4.40
C MET A 379 -27.89 -21.13 -5.52
N LEU A 380 -26.85 -20.32 -5.33
CA LEU A 380 -26.39 -19.33 -6.31
C LEU A 380 -25.30 -19.90 -7.25
N ASN A 381 -25.03 -21.20 -7.19
CA ASN A 381 -23.96 -21.87 -7.92
C ASN A 381 -22.58 -21.21 -7.70
N MET A 382 -22.35 -20.73 -6.51
CA MET A 382 -21.08 -20.09 -6.11
C MET A 382 -20.14 -21.11 -5.47
N SER A 383 -18.92 -21.16 -5.95
CA SER A 383 -17.89 -22.10 -5.47
C SER A 383 -16.50 -21.50 -5.49
N PRO A 384 -15.59 -21.97 -4.61
CA PRO A 384 -14.19 -21.55 -4.62
C PRO A 384 -13.50 -21.88 -5.95
N VAL A 385 -12.56 -21.02 -6.33
CA VAL A 385 -11.66 -21.19 -7.48
C VAL A 385 -10.26 -21.46 -6.93
N ALA A 386 -9.50 -22.37 -7.57
CA ALA A 386 -8.14 -22.65 -7.19
C ALA A 386 -7.27 -21.38 -7.27
N ALA A 387 -6.29 -21.26 -6.36
CA ALA A 387 -5.51 -20.03 -6.19
C ALA A 387 -4.85 -19.54 -7.50
N ASP A 388 -4.24 -20.46 -8.25
CA ASP A 388 -3.52 -20.13 -9.50
C ASP A 388 -4.45 -19.81 -10.67
N GLU A 389 -5.71 -20.27 -10.60
CA GLU A 389 -6.72 -20.01 -11.62
C GLU A 389 -7.42 -18.65 -11.43
N ILE A 390 -7.20 -17.97 -10.30
CA ILE A 390 -7.83 -16.69 -10.05
C ILE A 390 -7.43 -15.67 -11.13
N CYS A 391 -8.43 -15.21 -11.86
CA CYS A 391 -8.28 -14.19 -12.91
C CYS A 391 -9.17 -12.99 -12.58
N LEU A 392 -8.55 -11.81 -12.44
CA LEU A 392 -9.26 -10.56 -12.18
C LEU A 392 -8.93 -9.54 -13.30
N ARG A 393 -9.02 -9.96 -14.56
CA ARG A 393 -8.81 -9.16 -15.77
C ARG A 393 -10.01 -9.34 -16.72
N PRO A 394 -10.22 -8.42 -17.68
CA PRO A 394 -11.30 -8.55 -18.64
C PRO A 394 -11.33 -9.88 -19.42
N LYS A 395 -10.15 -10.51 -19.62
CA LYS A 395 -10.04 -11.81 -20.27
C LYS A 395 -10.84 -12.93 -19.59
N LEU A 396 -11.18 -12.78 -18.29
CA LEU A 396 -12.01 -13.75 -17.57
C LEU A 396 -13.37 -13.97 -18.26
N LEU A 397 -13.91 -12.93 -18.88
CA LEU A 397 -15.21 -12.94 -19.57
C LEU A 397 -15.08 -13.03 -21.10
N SER A 398 -13.86 -13.11 -21.63
CA SER A 398 -13.65 -13.31 -23.06
C SER A 398 -14.10 -14.73 -23.40
N LYS A 399 -15.22 -14.86 -24.07
CA LYS A 399 -15.58 -16.12 -24.75
C LYS A 399 -14.58 -16.30 -25.87
N GLU A 400 -13.74 -17.34 -25.77
CA GLU A 400 -12.87 -17.77 -26.87
C GLU A 400 -13.66 -18.02 -28.15
#